data_b0bdb48f88ac83f4659f1c4375fb5c6e
#
_entry.id   b0bdb48f88ac83f4659f1c4375fb5c6e
#
_cell.length_a   1.000
_cell.length_b   1.000
_cell.length_c   1.000
_cell.angle_alpha   90.00
_cell.angle_beta   90.00
_cell.angle_gamma   90.00
#
_symmetry.space_group_name_H-M   'P 1'
#
loop_
_entity.id
_entity.type
_entity.pdbx_description
1 polymer ?
#
loop_
_entity_poly.entity_id
_entity_poly.type
_entity_poly.pdbx_seq_one_letter_code
_entity_poly.pdbx_strand_id
1 'polypeptide(L)'
;SQQADFFFQVVFVATAMSIVSGAVAGRMKLLPFYLFAVILTGFIYPIQGYWNWGEGFLNQMGYSDYAGSGTVHLCGAAAALAVVMVLGPRKGKYGYDGSVNPMPGSNIPLAALGAWILWLGWFGFNGGSELAVASEGSAIAVSQVFLNTNMAAAGGVVAALLMSLIATGKMDVTMAINGAIAGLVAITADPLSPSGGVAVFVGAIGGIIVYFSILTLEKSGIDDPVGAISAHGVVGIFGVLAVSFTGGASFVTQLIGVIAIAGFTFVVSYAATLAIDSFMPIRASDEEQDLGLDVSELSLIHI
;
A
#
# COMPACT_ATOMS: atom_id res chain seq x y z
N SER A 1 15.75 -22.04 -6.02
CA SER A 1 16.29 -21.85 -7.39
C SER A 1 16.02 -20.42 -7.84
N GLN A 2 16.79 -19.92 -8.79
CA GLN A 2 16.63 -18.56 -9.35
C GLN A 2 15.23 -18.34 -9.92
N GLN A 3 14.60 -19.36 -10.50
CA GLN A 3 13.24 -19.24 -11.04
C GLN A 3 12.19 -19.04 -9.95
N ALA A 4 12.34 -19.72 -8.82
CA ALA A 4 11.43 -19.55 -7.68
C ALA A 4 11.58 -18.17 -7.04
N ASP A 5 12.80 -17.69 -6.90
CA ASP A 5 13.08 -16.35 -6.41
C ASP A 5 12.55 -15.27 -7.37
N PHE A 6 12.78 -15.42 -8.67
CA PHE A 6 12.23 -14.52 -9.67
C PHE A 6 10.69 -14.46 -9.62
N PHE A 7 10.02 -15.62 -9.54
CA PHE A 7 8.57 -15.65 -9.41
C PHE A 7 8.08 -14.96 -8.12
N PHE A 8 8.79 -15.19 -7.01
CA PHE A 8 8.49 -14.54 -5.73
C PHE A 8 8.64 -13.01 -5.85
N GLN A 9 9.71 -12.52 -6.45
CA GLN A 9 9.93 -11.09 -6.65
C GLN A 9 8.90 -10.45 -7.58
N VAL A 10 8.45 -11.15 -8.63
CA VAL A 10 7.42 -10.66 -9.57
C VAL A 10 6.12 -10.32 -8.85
N VAL A 11 5.68 -11.11 -7.86
CA VAL A 11 4.43 -10.83 -7.14
C VAL A 11 4.56 -9.61 -6.21
N PHE A 12 5.76 -9.29 -5.74
CA PHE A 12 6.04 -8.06 -4.99
C PHE A 12 5.99 -6.82 -5.88
N VAL A 13 6.57 -6.91 -7.07
CA VAL A 13 6.48 -5.86 -8.11
C VAL A 13 5.01 -5.62 -8.47
N ALA A 14 4.25 -6.69 -8.70
CA ALA A 14 2.82 -6.61 -8.98
C ALA A 14 2.04 -5.97 -7.84
N THR A 15 2.42 -6.25 -6.59
CA THR A 15 1.79 -5.63 -5.41
C THR A 15 1.99 -4.12 -5.39
N ALA A 16 3.20 -3.62 -5.63
CA ALA A 16 3.46 -2.18 -5.68
C ALA A 16 2.58 -1.48 -6.75
N MET A 17 2.41 -2.10 -7.92
CA MET A 17 1.54 -1.56 -8.97
C MET A 17 0.06 -1.69 -8.61
N SER A 18 -0.34 -2.76 -7.92
CA SER A 18 -1.72 -2.93 -7.44
C SER A 18 -2.15 -1.83 -6.48
N ILE A 19 -1.25 -1.30 -5.65
CA ILE A 19 -1.51 -0.15 -4.78
C ILE A 19 -1.92 1.08 -5.59
N VAL A 20 -1.23 1.35 -6.71
CA VAL A 20 -1.57 2.45 -7.62
C VAL A 20 -2.98 2.28 -8.19
N SER A 21 -3.38 1.06 -8.55
CA SER A 21 -4.69 0.79 -9.16
C SER A 21 -5.86 1.25 -8.29
N GLY A 22 -5.78 1.02 -6.98
CA GLY A 22 -6.79 1.46 -6.02
C GLY A 22 -6.90 2.99 -5.92
N ALA A 23 -5.76 3.66 -5.91
CA ALA A 23 -5.70 5.12 -5.76
C ALA A 23 -6.24 5.87 -6.99
N VAL A 24 -6.16 5.31 -8.20
CA VAL A 24 -6.60 5.95 -9.45
C VAL A 24 -7.98 5.50 -9.93
N ALA A 25 -8.61 4.58 -9.20
CA ALA A 25 -9.88 3.96 -9.59
C ALA A 25 -10.97 4.99 -9.92
N GLY A 26 -11.78 4.67 -10.93
CA GLY A 26 -12.96 5.45 -11.34
C GLY A 26 -12.67 6.68 -12.19
N ARG A 27 -11.41 7.04 -12.48
CA ARG A 27 -11.09 8.21 -13.31
C ARG A 27 -9.85 8.10 -14.19
N MET A 28 -9.00 7.09 -14.04
CA MET A 28 -7.86 6.86 -14.92
C MET A 28 -8.24 5.92 -16.06
N LYS A 29 -7.89 6.29 -17.28
CA LYS A 29 -8.07 5.43 -18.47
C LYS A 29 -7.17 4.20 -18.42
N LEU A 30 -7.64 3.10 -18.98
CA LEU A 30 -7.00 1.80 -18.86
C LEU A 30 -5.64 1.72 -19.58
N LEU A 31 -5.55 2.24 -20.82
CA LEU A 31 -4.31 2.17 -21.59
C LEU A 31 -3.17 3.00 -20.98
N PRO A 32 -3.36 4.27 -20.57
CA PRO A 32 -2.36 5.00 -19.80
C PRO A 32 -1.95 4.32 -18.50
N PHE A 33 -2.90 3.67 -17.80
CA PHE A 33 -2.60 2.87 -16.62
C PHE A 33 -1.64 1.72 -16.93
N TYR A 34 -1.86 0.97 -18.01
CA TYR A 34 -0.96 -0.11 -18.41
C TYR A 34 0.42 0.40 -18.82
N LEU A 35 0.51 1.54 -19.49
CA LEU A 35 1.81 2.16 -19.81
C LEU A 35 2.57 2.54 -18.54
N PHE A 36 1.88 3.15 -17.59
CA PHE A 36 2.47 3.44 -16.27
C PHE A 36 2.89 2.15 -15.55
N ALA A 37 2.07 1.09 -15.62
CA ALA A 37 2.40 -0.20 -15.02
C ALA A 37 3.70 -0.78 -15.57
N VAL A 38 3.93 -0.71 -16.89
CA VAL A 38 5.18 -1.16 -17.51
C VAL A 38 6.37 -0.36 -16.98
N ILE A 39 6.23 0.96 -16.81
CA ILE A 39 7.31 1.82 -16.30
C ILE A 39 7.59 1.52 -14.82
N LEU A 40 6.54 1.43 -13.99
CA LEU A 40 6.72 1.14 -12.56
C LEU A 40 7.32 -0.24 -12.34
N THR A 41 6.77 -1.27 -12.98
CA THR A 41 7.18 -2.66 -12.74
C THR A 41 8.50 -3.03 -13.43
N GLY A 42 8.79 -2.44 -14.59
CA GLY A 42 9.99 -2.74 -15.38
C GLY A 42 11.21 -1.91 -14.97
N PHE A 43 11.03 -0.73 -14.38
CA PHE A 43 12.13 0.19 -14.12
C PHE A 43 12.12 0.76 -12.69
N ILE A 44 11.07 1.46 -12.29
CA ILE A 44 11.08 2.20 -11.01
C ILE A 44 11.25 1.25 -9.83
N TYR A 45 10.40 0.23 -9.75
CA TYR A 45 10.45 -0.72 -8.66
C TYR A 45 11.75 -1.53 -8.62
N PRO A 46 12.25 -2.14 -9.72
CA PRO A 46 13.50 -2.89 -9.67
C PRO A 46 14.71 -2.06 -9.27
N ILE A 47 14.78 -0.80 -9.68
CA ILE A 47 15.89 0.10 -9.33
C ILE A 47 15.92 0.33 -7.81
N GLN A 48 14.80 0.72 -7.20
CA GLN A 48 14.77 0.98 -5.77
C GLN A 48 14.80 -0.31 -4.94
N GLY A 49 14.21 -1.41 -5.43
CA GLY A 49 14.25 -2.71 -4.77
C GLY A 49 15.66 -3.26 -4.67
N TYR A 50 16.49 -3.04 -5.69
CA TYR A 50 17.92 -3.37 -5.68
C TYR A 50 18.67 -2.70 -4.52
N TRP A 51 18.30 -1.47 -4.13
CA TRP A 51 18.98 -0.76 -3.05
C TRP A 51 18.95 -1.49 -1.72
N ASN A 52 17.90 -2.25 -1.44
CA ASN A 52 17.76 -3.08 -0.25
C ASN A 52 18.06 -4.55 -0.57
N TRP A 53 17.21 -5.22 -1.31
CA TRP A 53 17.25 -6.67 -1.48
C TRP A 53 18.28 -7.15 -2.51
N GLY A 54 18.80 -6.26 -3.35
CA GLY A 54 19.89 -6.52 -4.31
C GLY A 54 21.28 -6.15 -3.78
N GLU A 55 21.46 -6.05 -2.46
CA GLU A 55 22.74 -5.70 -1.82
C GLU A 55 23.25 -4.28 -2.19
N GLY A 56 22.32 -3.37 -2.57
CA GLY A 56 22.63 -1.98 -2.89
C GLY A 56 22.95 -1.13 -1.66
N PHE A 57 23.03 0.18 -1.84
CA PHE A 57 23.53 1.10 -0.81
C PHE A 57 22.70 1.11 0.49
N LEU A 58 21.39 0.92 0.43
CA LEU A 58 20.55 0.87 1.63
C LEU A 58 20.88 -0.38 2.47
N ASN A 59 21.03 -1.55 1.82
CA ASN A 59 21.48 -2.77 2.49
C ASN A 59 22.83 -2.58 3.15
N GLN A 60 23.81 -2.03 2.42
CA GLN A 60 25.17 -1.77 2.92
C GLN A 60 25.19 -0.78 4.10
N MET A 61 24.21 0.11 4.20
CA MET A 61 24.02 1.01 5.35
C MET A 61 23.34 0.34 6.55
N GLY A 62 22.84 -0.90 6.40
CA GLY A 62 22.10 -1.62 7.43
C GLY A 62 20.60 -1.28 7.48
N TYR A 63 20.03 -0.82 6.37
CA TYR A 63 18.57 -0.70 6.24
C TYR A 63 17.93 -2.08 6.31
N SER A 64 16.89 -2.20 7.13
CA SER A 64 16.18 -3.46 7.36
C SER A 64 14.72 -3.32 7.01
N ASP A 65 14.27 -4.15 6.08
CA ASP A 65 12.87 -4.22 5.65
C ASP A 65 12.61 -5.66 5.15
N TYR A 66 12.15 -6.51 6.08
CA TYR A 66 12.06 -7.95 5.91
C TYR A 66 11.21 -8.35 4.71
N ALA A 67 9.99 -7.82 4.64
CA ALA A 67 9.06 -8.17 3.59
C ALA A 67 8.52 -6.97 2.80
N GLY A 68 8.93 -5.72 3.09
CA GLY A 68 8.69 -4.60 2.18
C GLY A 68 7.69 -3.54 2.61
N SER A 69 7.60 -3.18 3.91
CA SER A 69 6.82 -1.97 4.29
C SER A 69 7.29 -0.73 3.52
N GLY A 70 8.60 -0.60 3.33
CA GLY A 70 9.21 0.46 2.52
C GLY A 70 9.33 0.05 1.05
N THR A 71 10.06 -1.03 0.81
CA THR A 71 10.45 -1.48 -0.54
C THR A 71 9.25 -1.75 -1.45
N VAL A 72 8.12 -2.23 -0.91
CA VAL A 72 6.91 -2.52 -1.68
C VAL A 72 5.81 -1.50 -1.41
N HIS A 73 5.38 -1.38 -0.15
CA HIS A 73 4.18 -0.62 0.18
C HIS A 73 4.39 0.89 0.06
N LEU A 74 5.46 1.43 0.63
CA LEU A 74 5.79 2.86 0.49
C LEU A 74 6.13 3.21 -0.97
N CYS A 75 6.82 2.34 -1.69
CA CYS A 75 7.09 2.50 -3.13
C CYS A 75 5.77 2.61 -3.90
N GLY A 76 4.86 1.64 -3.78
CA GLY A 76 3.57 1.68 -4.45
C GLY A 76 2.74 2.90 -4.11
N ALA A 77 2.72 3.29 -2.83
CA ALA A 77 1.97 4.47 -2.38
C ALA A 77 2.57 5.81 -2.82
N ALA A 78 3.91 5.91 -2.88
CA ALA A 78 4.58 7.10 -3.42
C ALA A 78 4.31 7.27 -4.91
N ALA A 79 4.32 6.16 -5.67
CA ALA A 79 3.91 6.14 -7.06
C ALA A 79 2.42 6.53 -7.21
N ALA A 80 1.55 5.95 -6.38
CA ALA A 80 0.12 6.27 -6.37
C ALA A 80 -0.13 7.76 -6.11
N LEU A 81 0.54 8.34 -5.10
CA LEU A 81 0.43 9.77 -4.81
C LEU A 81 0.86 10.62 -6.00
N ALA A 82 1.96 10.28 -6.64
CA ALA A 82 2.46 10.98 -7.82
C ALA A 82 1.43 10.98 -8.97
N VAL A 83 0.86 9.81 -9.27
CA VAL A 83 -0.16 9.67 -10.32
C VAL A 83 -1.43 10.45 -9.95
N VAL A 84 -1.91 10.33 -8.72
CA VAL A 84 -3.13 11.02 -8.26
C VAL A 84 -2.99 12.54 -8.32
N MET A 85 -1.81 13.09 -8.03
CA MET A 85 -1.56 14.53 -8.11
C MET A 85 -1.66 15.07 -9.55
N VAL A 86 -1.29 14.28 -10.55
CA VAL A 86 -1.44 14.65 -11.97
C VAL A 86 -2.88 14.39 -12.45
N LEU A 87 -3.46 13.26 -12.06
CA LEU A 87 -4.77 12.80 -12.50
C LEU A 87 -5.92 13.66 -11.94
N GLY A 88 -5.77 14.18 -10.73
CA GLY A 88 -6.80 14.91 -10.01
C GLY A 88 -7.89 14.01 -9.38
N PRO A 89 -8.85 14.62 -8.66
CA PRO A 89 -9.92 13.90 -7.97
C PRO A 89 -11.00 13.41 -8.94
N ARG A 90 -11.81 12.42 -8.49
CA ARG A 90 -13.02 11.99 -9.20
C ARG A 90 -14.00 13.15 -9.34
N LYS A 91 -14.80 13.13 -10.40
CA LYS A 91 -15.87 14.10 -10.63
C LYS A 91 -16.80 14.18 -9.41
N GLY A 92 -17.04 15.39 -8.93
CA GLY A 92 -17.94 15.64 -7.80
C GLY A 92 -17.38 15.28 -6.41
N LYS A 93 -16.14 14.82 -6.30
CA LYS A 93 -15.52 14.51 -4.98
C LYS A 93 -15.39 15.74 -4.08
N TYR A 94 -15.06 16.88 -4.67
CA TYR A 94 -14.94 18.15 -3.95
C TYR A 94 -15.92 19.18 -4.51
N GLY A 95 -16.63 19.89 -3.61
CA GLY A 95 -17.47 21.03 -3.97
C GLY A 95 -16.67 22.29 -4.25
N TYR A 96 -17.27 23.25 -4.94
CA TYR A 96 -16.66 24.57 -5.20
C TYR A 96 -16.38 25.37 -3.92
N ASP A 97 -17.10 25.06 -2.85
CA ASP A 97 -16.95 25.63 -1.51
C ASP A 97 -15.86 24.93 -0.66
N GLY A 98 -15.15 23.95 -1.24
CA GLY A 98 -14.17 23.13 -0.55
C GLY A 98 -14.77 21.98 0.27
N SER A 99 -16.08 21.75 0.18
CA SER A 99 -16.71 20.60 0.83
C SER A 99 -16.21 19.27 0.24
N VAL A 100 -16.15 18.26 1.10
CA VAL A 100 -15.80 16.89 0.69
C VAL A 100 -17.07 16.07 0.59
N ASN A 101 -17.40 15.58 -0.60
CA ASN A 101 -18.58 14.78 -0.84
C ASN A 101 -18.28 13.29 -0.58
N PRO A 102 -19.09 12.60 0.24
CA PRO A 102 -18.96 11.16 0.45
C PRO A 102 -19.17 10.39 -0.85
N MET A 103 -18.27 9.46 -1.16
CA MET A 103 -18.39 8.53 -2.28
C MET A 103 -18.21 7.11 -1.77
N PRO A 104 -19.27 6.51 -1.16
CA PRO A 104 -19.17 5.15 -0.62
C PRO A 104 -18.89 4.11 -1.70
N GLY A 105 -18.20 3.05 -1.33
CA GLY A 105 -17.96 1.93 -2.24
C GLY A 105 -19.29 1.27 -2.67
N SER A 106 -19.34 0.79 -3.91
CA SER A 106 -20.52 0.19 -4.51
C SER A 106 -20.90 -1.17 -3.88
N ASN A 107 -19.94 -1.92 -3.38
CA ASN A 107 -20.16 -3.25 -2.80
C ASN A 107 -19.21 -3.49 -1.61
N ILE A 108 -19.63 -3.09 -0.42
CA ILE A 108 -18.82 -3.24 0.80
C ILE A 108 -18.58 -4.72 1.19
N PRO A 109 -19.56 -5.66 1.07
CA PRO A 109 -19.28 -7.08 1.31
C PRO A 109 -18.18 -7.64 0.39
N LEU A 110 -18.16 -7.26 -0.88
CA LEU A 110 -17.10 -7.66 -1.81
C LEU A 110 -15.75 -7.04 -1.46
N ALA A 111 -15.74 -5.78 -1.02
CA ALA A 111 -14.53 -5.13 -0.52
C ALA A 111 -13.97 -5.84 0.74
N ALA A 112 -14.84 -6.25 1.66
CA ALA A 112 -14.45 -7.03 2.84
C ALA A 112 -13.87 -8.40 2.45
N LEU A 113 -14.49 -9.10 1.48
CA LEU A 113 -13.95 -10.35 0.94
C LEU A 113 -12.56 -10.13 0.31
N GLY A 114 -12.38 -9.03 -0.44
CA GLY A 114 -11.08 -8.65 -0.99
C GLY A 114 -10.03 -8.45 0.09
N ALA A 115 -10.38 -7.79 1.19
CA ALA A 115 -9.48 -7.59 2.33
C ALA A 115 -9.09 -8.93 3.00
N TRP A 116 -10.02 -9.88 3.11
CA TRP A 116 -9.70 -11.21 3.65
C TRP A 116 -8.80 -12.03 2.72
N ILE A 117 -8.97 -11.91 1.41
CA ILE A 117 -8.07 -12.53 0.41
C ILE A 117 -6.67 -11.91 0.54
N LEU A 118 -6.55 -10.60 0.69
CA LEU A 118 -5.28 -9.92 0.94
C LEU A 118 -4.65 -10.37 2.26
N TRP A 119 -5.42 -10.48 3.35
CA TRP A 119 -4.93 -10.97 4.63
C TRP A 119 -4.42 -12.41 4.52
N LEU A 120 -5.16 -13.29 3.87
CA LEU A 120 -4.71 -14.65 3.60
C LEU A 120 -3.42 -14.67 2.77
N GLY A 121 -3.35 -13.86 1.71
CA GLY A 121 -2.15 -13.71 0.89
C GLY A 121 -0.95 -13.17 1.65
N TRP A 122 -1.19 -12.39 2.72
CA TRP A 122 -0.12 -11.80 3.53
C TRP A 122 0.69 -12.83 4.34
N PHE A 123 0.11 -13.96 4.67
CA PHE A 123 0.89 -15.07 5.22
C PHE A 123 1.97 -15.52 4.23
N GLY A 124 1.62 -15.64 2.95
CA GLY A 124 2.59 -15.90 1.87
C GLY A 124 3.54 -14.74 1.66
N PHE A 125 3.05 -13.50 1.72
CA PHE A 125 3.86 -12.29 1.56
C PHE A 125 4.97 -12.20 2.62
N ASN A 126 4.61 -12.24 3.88
CA ASN A 126 5.56 -12.12 4.98
C ASN A 126 6.29 -13.44 5.24
N GLY A 127 5.60 -14.57 5.29
CA GLY A 127 6.21 -15.87 5.58
C GLY A 127 7.08 -16.37 4.44
N GLY A 128 6.71 -16.11 3.19
CA GLY A 128 7.54 -16.39 2.03
C GLY A 128 8.85 -15.60 2.02
N SER A 129 8.88 -14.42 2.64
CA SER A 129 10.08 -13.58 2.76
C SER A 129 11.16 -14.15 3.70
N GLU A 130 10.87 -15.24 4.43
CA GLU A 130 11.92 -16.05 5.09
C GLU A 130 12.83 -16.73 4.07
N LEU A 131 12.36 -16.92 2.83
CA LEU A 131 13.07 -17.55 1.70
C LEU A 131 13.54 -18.99 1.96
N ALA A 132 13.17 -19.58 3.07
CA ALA A 132 13.53 -20.94 3.47
C ALA A 132 12.44 -21.57 4.34
N VAL A 133 12.28 -22.90 4.26
CA VAL A 133 11.34 -23.67 5.10
C VAL A 133 11.85 -25.06 5.42
N ALA A 134 12.99 -25.48 4.84
CA ALA A 134 13.46 -26.86 4.91
C ALA A 134 14.23 -27.20 6.20
N SER A 135 14.50 -26.23 7.07
CA SER A 135 15.13 -26.45 8.38
C SER A 135 14.13 -26.20 9.51
N GLU A 136 14.36 -26.80 10.69
CA GLU A 136 13.57 -26.53 11.90
C GLU A 136 13.57 -25.03 12.24
N GLY A 137 14.72 -24.37 12.16
CA GLY A 137 14.83 -22.94 12.43
C GLY A 137 14.01 -22.09 11.49
N SER A 138 14.04 -22.35 10.17
CA SER A 138 13.22 -21.63 9.19
C SER A 138 11.73 -21.90 9.38
N ALA A 139 11.33 -23.14 9.70
CA ALA A 139 9.94 -23.46 9.98
C ALA A 139 9.40 -22.73 11.22
N ILE A 140 10.23 -22.60 12.27
CA ILE A 140 9.91 -21.82 13.47
C ILE A 140 9.78 -20.33 13.10
N ALA A 141 10.73 -19.77 12.32
CA ALA A 141 10.69 -18.40 11.87
C ALA A 141 9.41 -18.09 11.07
N VAL A 142 9.05 -18.91 10.09
CA VAL A 142 7.80 -18.78 9.32
C VAL A 142 6.57 -18.81 10.24
N SER A 143 6.55 -19.71 11.24
CA SER A 143 5.45 -19.80 12.21
C SER A 143 5.32 -18.54 13.05
N GLN A 144 6.45 -17.96 13.50
CA GLN A 144 6.48 -16.68 14.23
C GLN A 144 6.00 -15.52 13.35
N VAL A 145 6.46 -15.47 12.09
CA VAL A 145 6.02 -14.47 11.11
C VAL A 145 4.51 -14.54 10.87
N PHE A 146 3.95 -15.73 10.73
CA PHE A 146 2.49 -15.92 10.57
C PHE A 146 1.72 -15.42 11.79
N LEU A 147 2.19 -15.78 13.00
CA LEU A 147 1.57 -15.33 14.25
C LEU A 147 1.57 -13.79 14.29
N ASN A 148 2.72 -13.15 14.14
CA ASN A 148 2.86 -11.70 14.25
C ASN A 148 2.09 -10.96 13.15
N THR A 149 2.07 -11.48 11.93
CA THR A 149 1.27 -10.94 10.83
C THR A 149 -0.22 -10.93 11.18
N ASN A 150 -0.75 -12.04 11.70
CA ASN A 150 -2.14 -12.13 12.12
C ASN A 150 -2.46 -11.22 13.30
N MET A 151 -1.57 -11.17 14.30
CA MET A 151 -1.77 -10.35 15.51
C MET A 151 -1.76 -8.86 15.19
N ALA A 152 -0.87 -8.42 14.31
CA ALA A 152 -0.82 -7.02 13.87
C ALA A 152 -2.07 -6.63 13.06
N ALA A 153 -2.53 -7.49 12.17
CA ALA A 153 -3.78 -7.25 11.43
C ALA A 153 -4.97 -7.08 12.38
N ALA A 154 -5.11 -7.98 13.35
CA ALA A 154 -6.17 -7.92 14.36
C ALA A 154 -6.08 -6.63 15.20
N GLY A 155 -4.87 -6.24 15.63
CA GLY A 155 -4.63 -4.98 16.32
C GLY A 155 -5.07 -3.77 15.51
N GLY A 156 -4.74 -3.75 14.22
CA GLY A 156 -5.13 -2.69 13.28
C GLY A 156 -6.64 -2.57 13.11
N VAL A 157 -7.34 -3.70 12.92
CA VAL A 157 -8.82 -3.73 12.84
C VAL A 157 -9.46 -3.11 14.08
N VAL A 158 -9.07 -3.61 15.25
CA VAL A 158 -9.67 -3.17 16.53
C VAL A 158 -9.41 -1.68 16.76
N ALA A 159 -8.18 -1.22 16.52
CA ALA A 159 -7.83 0.19 16.72
C ALA A 159 -8.59 1.11 15.76
N ALA A 160 -8.66 0.80 14.47
CA ALA A 160 -9.40 1.61 13.49
C ALA A 160 -10.92 1.65 13.77
N LEU A 161 -11.51 0.51 14.18
CA LEU A 161 -12.92 0.46 14.64
C LEU A 161 -13.16 1.34 15.86
N LEU A 162 -12.28 1.26 16.86
CA LEU A 162 -12.40 2.09 18.06
C LEU A 162 -12.26 3.57 17.74
N MET A 163 -11.34 3.94 16.84
CA MET A 163 -11.18 5.32 16.41
C MET A 163 -12.45 5.84 15.70
N SER A 164 -13.04 5.04 14.80
CA SER A 164 -14.31 5.43 14.16
C SER A 164 -15.46 5.55 15.17
N LEU A 165 -15.57 4.63 16.11
CA LEU A 165 -16.58 4.66 17.17
C LEU A 165 -16.44 5.91 18.06
N ILE A 166 -15.22 6.23 18.50
CA ILE A 166 -14.94 7.40 19.36
C ILE A 166 -15.26 8.71 18.60
N ALA A 167 -14.88 8.80 17.33
CA ALA A 167 -15.03 10.02 16.57
C ALA A 167 -16.46 10.27 16.05
N THR A 168 -17.20 9.22 15.72
CA THR A 168 -18.50 9.33 15.03
C THR A 168 -19.68 8.67 15.77
N GLY A 169 -19.40 7.95 16.85
CA GLY A 169 -20.41 7.15 17.58
C GLY A 169 -20.80 5.85 16.86
N LYS A 170 -20.14 5.50 15.73
CA LYS A 170 -20.44 4.29 14.94
C LYS A 170 -19.15 3.58 14.54
N MET A 171 -19.23 2.24 14.48
CA MET A 171 -18.17 1.43 13.92
C MET A 171 -18.28 1.42 12.39
N ASP A 172 -17.22 1.86 11.70
CA ASP A 172 -17.16 1.92 10.25
C ASP A 172 -16.41 0.70 9.70
N VAL A 173 -17.09 -0.10 8.88
CA VAL A 173 -16.51 -1.31 8.30
C VAL A 173 -15.40 -1.00 7.29
N THR A 174 -15.46 0.14 6.60
CA THR A 174 -14.39 0.54 5.66
C THR A 174 -13.13 0.93 6.42
N MET A 175 -13.25 1.55 7.59
CA MET A 175 -12.12 1.80 8.50
C MET A 175 -11.58 0.50 9.09
N ALA A 176 -12.43 -0.50 9.39
CA ALA A 176 -11.96 -1.84 9.81
C ALA A 176 -11.12 -2.52 8.73
N ILE A 177 -11.58 -2.48 7.47
CA ILE A 177 -10.86 -3.01 6.30
C ILE A 177 -9.50 -2.33 6.16
N ASN A 178 -9.46 -1.01 6.18
CA ASN A 178 -8.22 -0.24 6.13
C ASN A 178 -7.34 -0.49 7.35
N GLY A 179 -7.92 -0.67 8.53
CA GLY A 179 -7.21 -1.04 9.75
C GLY A 179 -6.51 -2.39 9.66
N ALA A 180 -7.17 -3.39 9.05
CA ALA A 180 -6.55 -4.70 8.79
C ALA A 180 -5.30 -4.55 7.90
N ILE A 181 -5.46 -3.87 6.75
CA ILE A 181 -4.35 -3.64 5.80
C ILE A 181 -3.23 -2.82 6.45
N ALA A 182 -3.57 -1.78 7.21
CA ALA A 182 -2.60 -0.95 7.92
C ALA A 182 -1.81 -1.76 8.97
N GLY A 183 -2.47 -2.63 9.72
CA GLY A 183 -1.80 -3.53 10.66
C GLY A 183 -0.83 -4.47 9.95
N LEU A 184 -1.25 -5.05 8.82
CA LEU A 184 -0.43 -5.90 7.98
C LEU A 184 0.79 -5.15 7.43
N VAL A 185 0.60 -3.94 6.89
CA VAL A 185 1.70 -3.10 6.38
C VAL A 185 2.65 -2.68 7.49
N ALA A 186 2.15 -2.31 8.66
CA ALA A 186 2.96 -1.87 9.78
C ALA A 186 3.96 -2.92 10.27
N ILE A 187 3.57 -4.22 10.24
CA ILE A 187 4.41 -5.33 10.70
C ILE A 187 5.34 -5.87 9.62
N THR A 188 5.08 -5.56 8.36
CA THR A 188 5.75 -6.18 7.20
C THR A 188 7.26 -5.92 7.15
N ALA A 189 7.75 -4.81 7.70
CA ALA A 189 9.19 -4.54 7.76
C ALA A 189 9.94 -5.41 8.77
N ASP A 190 9.26 -5.89 9.82
CA ASP A 190 9.84 -6.78 10.83
C ASP A 190 8.76 -7.68 11.46
N PRO A 191 8.28 -8.70 10.75
CA PRO A 191 7.30 -9.62 11.27
C PRO A 191 7.91 -10.73 12.14
N LEU A 192 9.24 -10.86 12.18
CA LEU A 192 9.94 -11.95 12.87
C LEU A 192 10.34 -11.59 14.30
N SER A 193 10.94 -10.42 14.51
CA SER A 193 11.61 -10.08 15.78
C SER A 193 10.64 -9.81 16.94
N PRO A 194 9.48 -9.14 16.76
CA PRO A 194 8.62 -8.78 17.88
C PRO A 194 7.90 -10.00 18.50
N SER A 195 7.57 -9.90 19.79
CA SER A 195 6.60 -10.83 20.38
C SER A 195 5.20 -10.57 19.84
N GLY A 196 4.30 -11.57 19.98
CA GLY A 196 2.91 -11.42 19.52
C GLY A 196 2.17 -10.22 20.15
N GLY A 197 2.45 -9.88 21.41
CA GLY A 197 1.90 -8.69 22.08
C GLY A 197 2.41 -7.39 21.47
N VAL A 198 3.70 -7.33 21.13
CA VAL A 198 4.29 -6.18 20.43
C VAL A 198 3.73 -6.07 19.01
N ALA A 199 3.52 -7.18 18.32
CA ALA A 199 2.91 -7.20 17.00
C ALA A 199 1.48 -6.61 17.01
N VAL A 200 0.64 -6.97 18.01
CA VAL A 200 -0.68 -6.33 18.21
C VAL A 200 -0.54 -4.82 18.35
N PHE A 201 0.41 -4.38 19.18
CA PHE A 201 0.61 -2.95 19.44
C PHE A 201 1.09 -2.19 18.18
N VAL A 202 2.03 -2.74 17.43
CA VAL A 202 2.48 -2.19 16.14
C VAL A 202 1.30 -2.08 15.16
N GLY A 203 0.50 -3.14 15.05
CA GLY A 203 -0.70 -3.13 14.22
C GLY A 203 -1.74 -2.10 14.67
N ALA A 204 -1.97 -1.97 15.98
CA ALA A 204 -2.91 -1.00 16.54
C ALA A 204 -2.49 0.45 16.23
N ILE A 205 -1.20 0.78 16.35
CA ILE A 205 -0.67 2.09 15.94
C ILE A 205 -0.92 2.30 14.43
N GLY A 206 -0.65 1.29 13.59
CA GLY A 206 -0.98 1.32 12.16
C GLY A 206 -2.45 1.64 11.89
N GLY A 207 -3.37 1.00 12.65
CA GLY A 207 -4.82 1.26 12.58
C GLY A 207 -5.21 2.68 12.98
N ILE A 208 -4.56 3.27 13.99
CA ILE A 208 -4.77 4.67 14.38
C ILE A 208 -4.25 5.61 13.30
N ILE A 209 -3.04 5.36 12.79
CA ILE A 209 -2.41 6.18 11.75
C ILE A 209 -3.26 6.21 10.49
N VAL A 210 -3.75 5.06 10.01
CA VAL A 210 -4.55 4.99 8.78
C VAL A 210 -5.85 5.76 8.92
N TYR A 211 -6.51 5.69 10.08
CA TYR A 211 -7.74 6.45 10.34
C TYR A 211 -7.52 7.96 10.15
N PHE A 212 -6.51 8.53 10.81
CA PHE A 212 -6.22 9.96 10.68
C PHE A 212 -5.66 10.32 9.31
N SER A 213 -4.86 9.46 8.71
CA SER A 213 -4.28 9.68 7.38
C SER A 213 -5.35 9.78 6.30
N ILE A 214 -6.32 8.88 6.26
CA ILE A 214 -7.43 8.92 5.30
C ILE A 214 -8.17 10.26 5.41
N LEU A 215 -8.55 10.67 6.62
CA LEU A 215 -9.26 11.92 6.83
C LEU A 215 -8.41 13.16 6.46
N THR A 216 -7.12 13.10 6.69
CA THR A 216 -6.19 14.20 6.39
C THR A 216 -5.97 14.34 4.90
N LEU A 217 -5.69 13.26 4.18
CA LEU A 217 -5.50 13.29 2.73
C LEU A 217 -6.76 13.76 2.02
N GLU A 218 -7.93 13.26 2.43
CA GLU A 218 -9.20 13.68 1.88
C GLU A 218 -9.44 15.19 2.06
N LYS A 219 -9.19 15.73 3.25
CA LYS A 219 -9.27 17.18 3.52
C LYS A 219 -8.23 18.00 2.77
N SER A 220 -7.09 17.40 2.42
CA SER A 220 -6.03 18.03 1.64
C SER A 220 -6.27 18.03 0.13
N GLY A 221 -7.43 17.55 -0.32
CA GLY A 221 -7.78 17.50 -1.74
C GLY A 221 -7.17 16.31 -2.50
N ILE A 222 -6.64 15.31 -1.79
CA ILE A 222 -6.11 14.09 -2.39
C ILE A 222 -7.22 13.03 -2.36
N ASP A 223 -7.76 12.71 -3.53
CA ASP A 223 -8.79 11.70 -3.69
C ASP A 223 -8.17 10.30 -3.84
N ASP A 224 -8.17 9.56 -2.74
CA ASP A 224 -7.74 8.17 -2.64
C ASP A 224 -8.95 7.26 -2.34
N PRO A 225 -9.58 6.68 -3.37
CA PRO A 225 -10.87 6.00 -3.24
C PRO A 225 -10.91 4.87 -2.21
N VAL A 226 -9.80 4.19 -2.01
CA VAL A 226 -9.72 3.01 -1.14
C VAL A 226 -8.81 3.19 0.07
N GLY A 227 -8.20 4.35 0.23
CA GLY A 227 -7.24 4.60 1.29
C GLY A 227 -5.86 3.96 1.06
N ALA A 228 -5.51 3.68 -0.21
CA ALA A 228 -4.27 2.99 -0.55
C ALA A 228 -3.01 3.78 -0.16
N ILE A 229 -2.99 5.09 -0.42
CA ILE A 229 -1.86 5.95 -0.05
C ILE A 229 -1.70 6.00 1.47
N SER A 230 -2.80 6.07 2.20
CA SER A 230 -2.79 6.06 3.67
C SER A 230 -2.32 4.74 4.25
N ALA A 231 -2.92 3.62 3.81
CA ALA A 231 -2.65 2.30 4.37
C ALA A 231 -1.25 1.78 3.99
N HIS A 232 -0.77 2.06 2.78
CA HIS A 232 0.52 1.56 2.31
C HIS A 232 1.64 2.60 2.44
N GLY A 233 1.38 3.89 2.23
CA GLY A 233 2.39 4.95 2.29
C GLY A 233 2.65 5.42 3.71
N VAL A 234 1.67 6.06 4.33
CA VAL A 234 1.86 6.66 5.66
C VAL A 234 2.14 5.57 6.71
N VAL A 235 1.39 4.46 6.66
CA VAL A 235 1.66 3.33 7.56
C VAL A 235 2.93 2.58 7.18
N GLY A 236 3.29 2.51 5.89
CA GLY A 236 4.57 1.94 5.46
C GLY A 236 5.79 2.69 6.00
N ILE A 237 5.73 4.03 6.04
CA ILE A 237 6.74 4.85 6.72
C ILE A 237 6.85 4.44 8.20
N PHE A 238 5.71 4.35 8.90
CA PHE A 238 5.69 3.93 10.29
C PHE A 238 6.28 2.53 10.46
N GLY A 239 5.89 1.54 9.63
CA GLY A 239 6.38 0.16 9.70
C GLY A 239 7.90 0.08 9.54
N VAL A 240 8.47 0.81 8.58
CA VAL A 240 9.93 0.89 8.40
C VAL A 240 10.61 1.50 9.63
N LEU A 241 10.09 2.60 10.15
CA LEU A 241 10.69 3.26 11.32
C LEU A 241 10.54 2.42 12.60
N ALA A 242 9.46 1.64 12.71
CA ALA A 242 9.20 0.77 13.85
C ALA A 242 10.27 -0.33 14.02
N VAL A 243 10.97 -0.74 12.96
CA VAL A 243 12.07 -1.71 13.03
C VAL A 243 13.17 -1.28 14.01
N SER A 244 13.34 0.02 14.22
CA SER A 244 14.29 0.55 15.21
C SER A 244 13.96 0.14 16.65
N PHE A 245 12.71 -0.17 16.92
CA PHE A 245 12.21 -0.58 18.23
C PHE A 245 11.95 -2.08 18.34
N THR A 246 11.66 -2.75 17.22
CA THR A 246 11.33 -4.18 17.17
C THR A 246 12.53 -5.04 16.82
N GLY A 247 13.29 -4.68 15.78
CA GLY A 247 14.42 -5.42 15.23
C GLY A 247 15.80 -4.80 15.52
N GLY A 248 15.83 -3.63 16.18
CA GLY A 248 17.09 -2.98 16.59
C GLY A 248 17.88 -2.31 15.45
N ALA A 249 17.26 -2.06 14.28
CA ALA A 249 17.89 -1.30 13.20
C ALA A 249 18.08 0.19 13.60
N SER A 250 19.07 0.84 13.00
CA SER A 250 19.30 2.28 13.24
C SER A 250 18.11 3.12 12.72
N PHE A 251 17.51 3.93 13.58
CA PHE A 251 16.45 4.86 13.19
C PHE A 251 16.86 5.79 12.05
N VAL A 252 18.09 6.29 12.07
CA VAL A 252 18.62 7.18 11.02
C VAL A 252 18.70 6.45 9.69
N THR A 253 19.20 5.20 9.70
CA THR A 253 19.26 4.39 8.47
C THR A 253 17.89 4.07 7.92
N GLN A 254 16.92 3.74 8.78
CA GLN A 254 15.54 3.51 8.38
C GLN A 254 14.92 4.78 7.77
N LEU A 255 15.16 5.94 8.36
CA LEU A 255 14.69 7.23 7.85
C LEU A 255 15.30 7.56 6.48
N ILE A 256 16.61 7.31 6.29
CA ILE A 256 17.27 7.48 4.99
C ILE A 256 16.60 6.58 3.94
N GLY A 257 16.32 5.32 4.29
CA GLY A 257 15.60 4.39 3.41
C GLY A 257 14.21 4.90 3.01
N VAL A 258 13.44 5.38 3.98
CA VAL A 258 12.12 6.00 3.74
C VAL A 258 12.24 7.16 2.75
N ILE A 259 13.15 8.11 3.00
CA ILE A 259 13.34 9.29 2.15
C ILE A 259 13.80 8.90 0.74
N ALA A 260 14.76 7.98 0.65
CA ALA A 260 15.30 7.54 -0.63
C ALA A 260 14.23 6.83 -1.49
N ILE A 261 13.52 5.86 -0.91
CA ILE A 261 12.50 5.08 -1.61
C ILE A 261 11.33 5.98 -2.03
N ALA A 262 10.75 6.73 -1.07
CA ALA A 262 9.62 7.59 -1.35
C ALA A 262 9.97 8.71 -2.32
N GLY A 263 11.10 9.40 -2.11
CA GLY A 263 11.53 10.53 -2.93
C GLY A 263 11.82 10.11 -4.38
N PHE A 264 12.62 9.07 -4.57
CA PHE A 264 12.91 8.55 -5.91
C PHE A 264 11.64 8.09 -6.62
N THR A 265 10.85 7.25 -5.96
CA THR A 265 9.64 6.69 -6.57
C THR A 265 8.65 7.79 -6.93
N PHE A 266 8.42 8.74 -6.02
CA PHE A 266 7.51 9.86 -6.28
C PHE A 266 7.97 10.71 -7.48
N VAL A 267 9.23 11.15 -7.48
CA VAL A 267 9.75 12.05 -8.54
C VAL A 267 9.71 11.39 -9.89
N VAL A 268 10.20 10.14 -9.99
CA VAL A 268 10.24 9.43 -11.27
C VAL A 268 8.83 9.06 -11.74
N SER A 269 7.94 8.64 -10.84
CA SER A 269 6.54 8.35 -11.17
C SER A 269 5.79 9.60 -11.61
N TYR A 270 6.03 10.74 -10.98
CA TYR A 270 5.42 12.02 -11.36
C TYR A 270 5.85 12.43 -12.76
N ALA A 271 7.15 12.39 -13.05
CA ALA A 271 7.69 12.69 -14.38
C ALA A 271 7.16 11.71 -15.44
N ALA A 272 7.11 10.41 -15.15
CA ALA A 272 6.56 9.41 -16.05
C ALA A 272 5.07 9.66 -16.35
N THR A 273 4.28 10.00 -15.33
CA THR A 273 2.86 10.30 -15.50
C THR A 273 2.64 11.54 -16.36
N LEU A 274 3.39 12.62 -16.12
CA LEU A 274 3.34 13.82 -16.98
C LEU A 274 3.75 13.50 -18.42
N ALA A 275 4.77 12.67 -18.61
CA ALA A 275 5.18 12.26 -19.96
C ALA A 275 4.06 11.48 -20.67
N ILE A 276 3.40 10.53 -19.99
CA ILE A 276 2.26 9.79 -20.56
C ILE A 276 1.13 10.77 -20.91
N ASP A 277 0.75 11.65 -19.99
CA ASP A 277 -0.36 12.59 -20.18
C ASP A 277 -0.11 13.56 -21.34
N SER A 278 1.16 13.87 -21.65
CA SER A 278 1.52 14.78 -22.73
C SER A 278 1.17 14.27 -24.14
N PHE A 279 1.10 12.95 -24.34
CA PHE A 279 0.75 12.34 -25.64
C PHE A 279 -0.52 11.49 -25.59
N MET A 280 -1.01 11.15 -24.39
CA MET A 280 -2.22 10.35 -24.20
C MET A 280 -2.93 10.81 -22.92
N PRO A 281 -4.13 11.42 -23.03
CA PRO A 281 -4.87 11.86 -21.84
C PRO A 281 -5.07 10.71 -20.85
N ILE A 282 -4.56 10.87 -19.62
CA ILE A 282 -4.66 9.84 -18.57
C ILE A 282 -6.02 9.82 -17.91
N ARG A 283 -6.74 10.97 -17.89
CA ARG A 283 -8.01 11.14 -17.20
C ARG A 283 -9.18 10.84 -18.13
N ALA A 284 -10.13 10.09 -17.65
CA ALA A 284 -11.42 9.91 -18.29
C ALA A 284 -12.24 11.21 -18.29
N SER A 285 -13.01 11.44 -19.34
CA SER A 285 -13.91 12.61 -19.43
C SER A 285 -14.98 12.54 -18.34
N ASP A 286 -15.64 13.67 -18.12
CA ASP A 286 -16.72 13.73 -17.13
C ASP A 286 -17.89 12.82 -17.53
N GLU A 287 -18.17 12.67 -18.82
CA GLU A 287 -19.18 11.78 -19.37
C GLU A 287 -18.81 10.31 -19.15
N GLU A 288 -17.54 9.94 -19.38
CA GLU A 288 -17.03 8.59 -19.12
C GLU A 288 -17.10 8.25 -17.63
N GLN A 289 -16.79 9.21 -16.74
CA GLN A 289 -16.90 9.01 -15.30
C GLN A 289 -18.36 8.87 -14.82
N ASP A 290 -19.32 9.61 -15.43
CA ASP A 290 -20.75 9.48 -15.12
C ASP A 290 -21.31 8.14 -15.60
N LEU A 291 -20.88 7.67 -16.76
CA LEU A 291 -21.28 6.37 -17.32
C LEU A 291 -20.68 5.18 -16.54
N GLY A 292 -19.51 5.39 -15.98
CA GLY A 292 -18.66 4.36 -15.38
C GLY A 292 -17.64 3.78 -16.36
N LEU A 293 -16.39 3.65 -15.90
CA LEU A 293 -15.31 3.19 -16.75
C LEU A 293 -15.45 1.72 -17.17
N ASP A 294 -16.20 0.92 -16.42
CA ASP A 294 -16.51 -0.47 -16.81
C ASP A 294 -17.24 -0.52 -18.15
N VAL A 295 -18.13 0.44 -18.41
CA VAL A 295 -18.88 0.53 -19.67
C VAL A 295 -18.04 1.17 -20.76
N SER A 296 -17.37 2.28 -20.47
CA SER A 296 -16.65 3.06 -21.47
C SER A 296 -15.32 2.43 -21.91
N GLU A 297 -14.60 1.77 -20.99
CA GLU A 297 -13.27 1.21 -21.25
C GLU A 297 -13.28 -0.32 -21.47
N LEU A 298 -14.21 -1.06 -20.85
CA LEU A 298 -14.23 -2.52 -20.87
C LEU A 298 -15.36 -3.13 -21.70
N SER A 299 -16.25 -2.30 -22.27
CA SER A 299 -17.38 -2.75 -23.10
C SER A 299 -18.25 -3.83 -22.44
N LEU A 300 -18.52 -3.74 -21.15
CA LEU A 300 -19.33 -4.73 -20.41
C LEU A 300 -20.83 -4.71 -20.76
N ILE A 301 -21.19 -4.15 -21.91
CA ILE A 301 -22.58 -4.05 -22.39
C ILE A 301 -23.19 -5.37 -22.86
N HIS A 302 -22.41 -6.44 -22.92
CA HIS A 302 -22.81 -7.74 -23.41
C HIS A 302 -22.88 -8.85 -22.33
N ILE A 303 -22.83 -8.46 -21.04
CA ILE A 303 -22.96 -9.41 -19.92
C ILE A 303 -24.39 -9.36 -19.38
#